data_9aa6f8a42dc9e630bf8e56fc039b4cf5
#
_entry.id   9aa6f8a42dc9e630bf8e56fc039b4cf5
#
_cell.length_a   1.000
_cell.length_b   1.000
_cell.length_c   1.000
_cell.angle_alpha   90.00
_cell.angle_beta   90.00
_cell.angle_gamma   90.00
#
_symmetry.space_group_name_H-M   'P 1'
#
loop_
_entity.id
_entity.type
_entity.pdbx_description
1 polymer ?
#
loop_
_entity_poly.entity_id
_entity_poly.type
_entity_poly.pdbx_seq_one_letter_code
_entity_poly.pdbx_strand_id
1 'polypeptide(L)'
;MELGAFSISLAVKDLEASRAFYEKFGFTRFGGDPTQNWLILKNGEHIIGLFQGMFEKNILTFNPGWDQNAQKLGTFTDVRELQRKLKAQGVALMTEADEKTTGPASLIAVDPDGNPVLVDQHV
;
A
#
# COMPACT_ATOMS: atom_id res chain seq x y z
N MET A 1 -9.83 5.45 13.41
CA MET A 1 -9.49 5.78 12.01
C MET A 1 -9.33 4.48 11.22
N GLU A 2 -10.14 4.31 10.22
CA GLU A 2 -10.11 3.09 9.41
C GLU A 2 -9.27 3.30 8.16
N LEU A 3 -8.20 2.51 8.01
CA LEU A 3 -7.24 2.67 6.92
C LEU A 3 -7.42 1.65 5.79
N GLY A 4 -8.37 0.73 5.94
CA GLY A 4 -8.63 -0.31 4.94
C GLY A 4 -7.62 -1.45 4.97
N ALA A 5 -7.42 -2.10 3.83
CA ALA A 5 -6.50 -3.23 3.70
C ALA A 5 -5.05 -2.79 3.97
N PHE A 6 -4.24 -3.74 4.46
CA PHE A 6 -2.85 -3.50 4.77
C PHE A 6 -1.94 -4.45 4.00
N SER A 7 -0.82 -3.92 3.54
CA SER A 7 0.27 -4.71 2.96
C SER A 7 1.61 -4.04 3.23
N ILE A 8 2.68 -4.82 3.13
CA ILE A 8 4.04 -4.30 3.13
C ILE A 8 4.53 -4.31 1.68
N SER A 9 4.96 -3.16 1.18
CA SER A 9 5.53 -3.04 -0.16
C SER A 9 7.05 -3.07 -0.05
N LEU A 10 7.65 -4.14 -0.58
CA LEU A 10 9.09 -4.38 -0.48
C LEU A 10 9.80 -3.91 -1.74
N ALA A 11 10.85 -3.13 -1.56
CA ALA A 11 11.80 -2.79 -2.62
C ALA A 11 12.73 -3.98 -2.81
N VAL A 12 12.66 -4.65 -3.95
CA VAL A 12 13.45 -5.85 -4.22
C VAL A 12 14.45 -5.62 -5.36
N LYS A 13 15.57 -6.32 -5.29
CA LYS A 13 16.61 -6.23 -6.33
C LYS A 13 16.38 -7.23 -7.45
N ASP A 14 15.79 -8.38 -7.15
CA ASP A 14 15.51 -9.46 -8.08
C ASP A 14 14.13 -10.04 -7.75
N LEU A 15 13.15 -9.71 -8.58
CA LEU A 15 11.75 -10.06 -8.35
C LEU A 15 11.55 -11.58 -8.23
N GLU A 16 12.16 -12.35 -9.13
CA GLU A 16 12.00 -13.81 -9.14
C GLU A 16 12.68 -14.48 -7.96
N ALA A 17 13.83 -13.99 -7.54
CA ALA A 17 14.50 -14.50 -6.34
C ALA A 17 13.67 -14.24 -5.08
N SER A 18 13.08 -13.05 -4.96
CA SER A 18 12.21 -12.70 -3.84
C SER A 18 10.93 -13.51 -3.86
N ARG A 19 10.32 -13.68 -5.03
CA ARG A 19 9.14 -14.53 -5.20
C ARG A 19 9.41 -15.95 -4.72
N ALA A 20 10.49 -16.57 -5.18
CA ALA A 20 10.87 -17.93 -4.79
C ALA A 20 11.08 -18.05 -3.28
N PHE A 21 11.68 -17.03 -2.67
CA PHE A 21 11.89 -16.98 -1.23
C PHE A 21 10.56 -16.98 -0.46
N TYR A 22 9.64 -16.08 -0.81
CA TYR A 22 8.37 -15.95 -0.09
C TYR A 22 7.40 -17.09 -0.38
N GLU A 23 7.50 -17.73 -1.54
CA GLU A 23 6.72 -18.94 -1.83
C GLU A 23 7.03 -20.07 -0.84
N LYS A 24 8.26 -20.13 -0.31
CA LYS A 24 8.64 -21.10 0.72
C LYS A 24 7.91 -20.89 2.05
N PHE A 25 7.42 -19.68 2.30
CA PHE A 25 6.58 -19.36 3.45
C PHE A 25 5.08 -19.56 3.16
N GLY A 26 4.72 -20.09 2.00
CA GLY A 26 3.34 -20.36 1.64
C GLY A 26 2.63 -19.20 0.94
N PHE A 27 3.35 -18.15 0.55
CA PHE A 27 2.75 -17.08 -0.23
C PHE A 27 2.51 -17.53 -1.67
N THR A 28 1.38 -17.11 -2.24
CA THR A 28 1.04 -17.37 -3.63
C THR A 28 0.70 -16.05 -4.33
N ARG A 29 0.76 -16.06 -5.65
CA ARG A 29 0.46 -14.86 -6.43
C ARG A 29 -1.00 -14.45 -6.24
N PHE A 30 -1.20 -13.18 -5.88
CA PHE A 30 -2.50 -12.56 -5.73
C PHE A 30 -2.77 -11.52 -6.82
N GLY A 31 -1.74 -10.82 -7.27
CA GLY A 31 -1.86 -9.81 -8.31
C GLY A 31 -0.50 -9.40 -8.87
N GLY A 32 -0.51 -8.34 -9.63
CA GLY A 32 0.69 -7.78 -10.21
C GLY A 32 0.98 -8.28 -11.61
N ASP A 33 2.08 -7.77 -12.17
CA ASP A 33 2.57 -8.13 -13.51
C ASP A 33 4.10 -8.22 -13.48
N PRO A 34 4.66 -9.46 -13.50
CA PRO A 34 6.11 -9.63 -13.45
C PRO A 34 6.84 -8.98 -14.64
N THR A 35 6.18 -8.84 -15.80
CA THR A 35 6.78 -8.18 -16.96
C THR A 35 6.95 -6.69 -16.73
N GLN A 36 6.24 -6.13 -15.76
CA GLN A 36 6.35 -4.74 -15.33
C GLN A 36 7.06 -4.61 -13.98
N ASN A 37 7.74 -5.67 -13.54
CA ASN A 37 8.61 -5.68 -12.36
C ASN A 37 7.89 -5.54 -11.03
N TRP A 38 6.65 -6.05 -10.91
CA TRP A 38 5.96 -6.07 -9.63
C TRP A 38 5.03 -7.28 -9.48
N LEU A 39 4.88 -7.73 -8.24
CA LEU A 39 3.99 -8.83 -7.86
C LEU A 39 3.36 -8.54 -6.51
N ILE A 40 2.14 -8.98 -6.34
CA ILE A 40 1.48 -9.02 -5.03
C ILE A 40 1.31 -10.47 -4.64
N LEU A 41 1.79 -10.83 -3.46
CA LEU A 41 1.71 -12.17 -2.90
C LEU A 41 0.83 -12.17 -1.67
N LYS A 42 0.15 -13.28 -1.44
CA LYS A 42 -0.78 -13.42 -0.32
C LYS A 42 -0.65 -14.78 0.35
N ASN A 43 -0.72 -14.78 1.68
CA ASN A 43 -0.86 -15.97 2.50
C ASN A 43 -1.91 -15.69 3.56
N GLY A 44 -3.12 -16.28 3.43
CA GLY A 44 -4.24 -15.95 4.31
C GLY A 44 -4.60 -14.48 4.21
N GLU A 45 -4.54 -13.76 5.33
CA GLU A 45 -4.77 -12.31 5.39
C GLU A 45 -3.50 -11.49 5.20
N HIS A 46 -2.34 -12.14 5.05
CA HIS A 46 -1.05 -11.46 4.93
C HIS A 46 -0.74 -11.16 3.48
N ILE A 47 -0.49 -9.89 3.20
CA ILE A 47 -0.20 -9.43 1.84
C ILE A 47 1.16 -8.74 1.83
N ILE A 48 2.01 -9.11 0.88
CA ILE A 48 3.25 -8.41 0.58
C ILE A 48 3.30 -8.07 -0.91
N GLY A 49 3.77 -6.88 -1.21
CA GLY A 49 4.05 -6.47 -2.58
C GLY A 49 5.55 -6.52 -2.83
N LEU A 50 5.95 -7.00 -4.00
CA LEU A 50 7.33 -7.03 -4.44
C LEU A 50 7.47 -6.08 -5.62
N PHE A 51 8.34 -5.07 -5.49
CA PHE A 51 8.52 -4.04 -6.51
C PHE A 51 10.00 -3.88 -6.84
N GLN A 52 10.37 -4.15 -8.08
CA GLN A 52 11.74 -4.05 -8.52
C GLN A 52 11.98 -2.73 -9.25
N GLY A 53 12.92 -1.93 -8.73
CA GLY A 53 13.34 -0.69 -9.39
C GLY A 53 12.37 0.48 -9.32
N MET A 54 11.38 0.45 -8.42
CA MET A 54 10.36 1.51 -8.33
C MET A 54 10.59 2.48 -7.19
N PHE A 55 11.20 2.05 -6.09
CA PHE A 55 11.50 2.87 -4.93
C PHE A 55 12.62 2.22 -4.12
N GLU A 56 13.23 2.98 -3.22
CA GLU A 56 14.41 2.52 -2.48
C GLU A 56 14.09 1.89 -1.12
N LYS A 57 13.06 2.36 -0.44
CA LYS A 57 12.70 1.92 0.91
C LYS A 57 11.42 1.11 0.91
N ASN A 58 11.35 0.13 1.81
CA ASN A 58 10.10 -0.60 2.04
C ASN A 58 9.03 0.33 2.57
N ILE A 59 7.79 0.09 2.17
CA ILE A 59 6.66 0.99 2.45
C ILE A 59 5.56 0.22 3.18
N LEU A 60 5.04 0.81 4.26
CA LEU A 60 3.79 0.35 4.88
C LEU A 60 2.64 0.91 4.05
N THR A 61 1.80 0.03 3.51
CA THR A 61 0.74 0.44 2.58
C THR A 61 -0.64 0.12 3.13
N PHE A 62 -1.52 1.13 3.13
CA PHE A 62 -2.92 1.00 3.51
C PHE A 62 -3.81 1.36 2.31
N ASN A 63 -4.89 0.60 2.13
CA ASN A 63 -5.81 0.79 1.00
C ASN A 63 -7.23 1.07 1.50
N PRO A 64 -7.56 2.35 1.81
CA PRO A 64 -8.93 2.68 2.19
C PRO A 64 -9.91 2.31 1.08
N GLY A 65 -11.04 1.73 1.47
CA GLY A 65 -12.04 1.25 0.54
C GLY A 65 -11.93 -0.21 0.16
N TRP A 66 -10.83 -0.87 0.52
CA TRP A 66 -10.64 -2.30 0.27
C TRP A 66 -10.55 -3.12 1.55
N ASP A 67 -11.04 -4.37 1.48
CA ASP A 67 -10.71 -5.41 2.45
C ASP A 67 -9.43 -6.14 2.03
N GLN A 68 -8.99 -7.14 2.83
CA GLN A 68 -7.74 -7.88 2.55
C GLN A 68 -7.84 -8.76 1.31
N ASN A 69 -9.00 -8.91 0.69
CA ASN A 69 -9.18 -9.61 -0.58
C ASN A 69 -9.29 -8.63 -1.76
N ALA A 70 -8.93 -7.36 -1.55
CA ALA A 70 -9.02 -6.28 -2.53
C ALA A 70 -10.46 -6.09 -3.07
N GLN A 71 -11.45 -6.38 -2.22
CA GLN A 71 -12.85 -6.17 -2.56
C GLN A 71 -13.31 -4.84 -1.97
N LYS A 72 -14.08 -4.09 -2.76
CA LYS A 72 -14.59 -2.79 -2.33
C LYS A 72 -15.53 -2.95 -1.14
N LEU A 73 -15.27 -2.17 -0.09
CA LEU A 73 -16.14 -2.07 1.08
C LEU A 73 -17.38 -1.24 0.76
N GLY A 74 -18.52 -1.60 1.36
CA GLY A 74 -19.77 -0.83 1.21
C GLY A 74 -19.67 0.57 1.76
N THR A 75 -18.96 0.72 2.88
CA THR A 75 -18.63 2.02 3.48
C THR A 75 -17.17 2.04 3.87
N PHE A 76 -16.53 3.20 3.72
CA PHE A 76 -15.13 3.39 4.11
C PHE A 76 -14.85 4.88 4.28
N THR A 77 -13.74 5.20 4.94
CA THR A 77 -13.29 6.59 5.06
C THR A 77 -12.43 6.94 3.84
N ASP A 78 -12.83 7.97 3.10
CA ASP A 78 -12.10 8.44 1.92
C ASP A 78 -10.71 8.97 2.30
N VAL A 79 -9.73 8.76 1.44
CA VAL A 79 -8.34 9.17 1.67
C VAL A 79 -8.23 10.67 1.96
N ARG A 80 -9.07 11.49 1.37
CA ARG A 80 -9.06 12.95 1.59
C ARG A 80 -9.53 13.31 3.00
N GLU A 81 -10.47 12.57 3.53
CA GLU A 81 -10.90 12.72 4.93
C GLU A 81 -9.79 12.29 5.89
N LEU A 82 -9.14 11.15 5.60
CA LEU A 82 -7.97 10.69 6.36
C LEU A 82 -6.87 11.75 6.34
N GLN A 83 -6.63 12.34 5.17
CA GLN A 83 -5.65 13.42 5.01
C GLN A 83 -5.96 14.61 5.93
N ARG A 84 -7.20 15.06 5.95
CA ARG A 84 -7.61 16.17 6.81
C ARG A 84 -7.41 15.84 8.29
N LYS A 85 -7.75 14.63 8.69
CA LYS A 85 -7.58 14.17 10.08
C LYS A 85 -6.10 14.10 10.47
N LEU A 86 -5.25 13.60 9.60
CA LEU A 86 -3.80 13.52 9.85
C LEU A 86 -3.19 14.92 9.96
N LYS A 87 -3.53 15.81 9.06
CA LYS A 87 -3.04 17.20 9.09
C LYS A 87 -3.51 17.93 10.34
N ALA A 88 -4.75 17.70 10.77
CA ALA A 88 -5.29 18.29 12.00
C ALA A 88 -4.53 17.82 13.25
N GLN A 89 -3.92 16.64 13.20
CA GLN A 89 -3.08 16.12 14.30
C GLN A 89 -1.61 16.50 14.16
N GLY A 90 -1.26 17.34 13.20
CA GLY A 90 0.09 17.84 13.02
C GLY A 90 1.01 16.92 12.20
N VAL A 91 0.47 15.94 11.51
CA VAL A 91 1.26 15.04 10.64
C VAL A 91 1.65 15.81 9.38
N ALA A 92 2.95 15.91 9.12
CA ALA A 92 3.47 16.47 7.87
C ALA A 92 3.41 15.39 6.78
N LEU A 93 2.85 15.73 5.63
CA LEU A 93 2.72 14.80 4.50
C LEU A 93 3.78 15.10 3.45
N MET A 94 4.45 14.04 2.95
CA MET A 94 5.41 14.17 1.86
C MET A 94 4.67 14.41 0.54
N THR A 95 3.56 13.71 0.31
CA THR A 95 2.65 13.94 -0.81
C THR A 95 1.23 14.00 -0.30
N GLU A 96 0.35 14.69 -1.03
CA GLU A 96 -1.05 14.87 -0.65
C GLU A 96 -1.98 14.49 -1.79
N ALA A 97 -3.15 14.00 -1.43
CA ALA A 97 -4.25 13.83 -2.38
C ALA A 97 -4.86 15.18 -2.73
N ASP A 98 -5.28 15.35 -3.97
CA ASP A 98 -6.04 16.55 -4.36
C ASP A 98 -7.45 16.45 -3.77
N GLU A 99 -7.77 17.36 -2.85
CA GLU A 99 -9.04 17.34 -2.12
C GLU A 99 -10.25 17.77 -2.99
N LYS A 100 -9.99 18.26 -4.20
CA LYS A 100 -11.04 18.65 -5.15
C LYS A 100 -11.49 17.51 -6.05
N THR A 101 -10.80 16.37 -6.00
CA THR A 101 -11.12 15.20 -6.83
C THR A 101 -11.93 14.17 -6.04
N THR A 102 -12.43 13.16 -6.74
CA THR A 102 -13.10 11.98 -6.17
C THR A 102 -12.49 10.72 -6.77
N GLY A 103 -12.68 9.59 -6.07
CA GLY A 103 -12.15 8.31 -6.53
C GLY A 103 -10.69 8.07 -6.11
N PRO A 104 -9.93 7.29 -6.87
CA PRO A 104 -8.56 6.93 -6.52
C PRO A 104 -7.66 8.14 -6.25
N ALA A 105 -6.94 8.10 -5.14
CA ALA A 105 -5.95 9.11 -4.77
C ALA A 105 -5.09 8.55 -3.64
N SER A 106 -3.96 9.19 -3.37
CA SER A 106 -3.01 8.72 -2.35
C SER A 106 -2.36 9.87 -1.60
N LEU A 107 -1.82 9.53 -0.43
CA LEU A 107 -0.94 10.40 0.33
C LEU A 107 0.25 9.58 0.87
N ILE A 108 1.35 10.25 1.16
CA ILE A 108 2.51 9.63 1.80
C ILE A 108 2.91 10.46 3.01
N ALA A 109 3.05 9.79 4.15
CA ALA A 109 3.69 10.34 5.34
C ALA A 109 4.99 9.58 5.59
N VAL A 110 5.84 10.12 6.45
CA VAL A 110 7.08 9.46 6.88
C VAL A 110 7.08 9.42 8.39
N ASP A 111 7.30 8.24 8.96
CA ASP A 111 7.32 8.08 10.41
C ASP A 111 8.60 8.70 11.02
N PRO A 112 8.73 8.77 12.36
CA PRO A 112 9.90 9.40 12.99
C PRO A 112 11.24 8.74 12.62
N ASP A 113 11.24 7.49 12.21
CA ASP A 113 12.45 6.76 11.84
C ASP A 113 12.72 6.73 10.33
N GLY A 114 11.93 7.45 9.57
CA GLY A 114 12.11 7.57 8.13
C GLY A 114 11.41 6.51 7.29
N ASN A 115 10.47 5.76 7.87
CA ASN A 115 9.71 4.76 7.13
C ASN A 115 8.54 5.41 6.40
N PRO A 116 8.44 5.25 5.08
CA PRO A 116 7.29 5.77 4.33
C PRO A 116 6.01 5.00 4.69
N VAL A 117 4.93 5.74 4.81
CA VAL A 117 3.58 5.20 5.01
C VAL A 117 2.70 5.73 3.88
N LEU A 118 2.27 4.83 3.01
CA LEU A 118 1.42 5.15 1.86
C LEU A 118 -0.03 4.81 2.20
N VAL A 119 -0.91 5.76 2.01
CA VAL A 119 -2.36 5.54 2.07
C VAL A 119 -2.86 5.72 0.64
N ASP A 120 -3.22 4.60 0.01
CA ASP A 120 -3.48 4.52 -1.44
C ASP A 120 -4.88 3.97 -1.69
N GLN A 121 -5.80 4.85 -2.00
CA GLN A 121 -7.19 4.48 -2.31
C GLN A 121 -7.32 4.17 -3.80
N HIS A 122 -7.83 2.99 -4.11
CA HIS A 122 -8.00 2.50 -5.49
C HIS A 122 -9.45 2.61 -6.00
N VAL A 123 -10.37 2.99 -5.15
CA VAL A 123 -11.81 3.04 -5.48
C VAL A 123 -12.42 4.40 -5.31
#